data_6a0bbd0d41db287ac4a934478979231b
#
_entry.id   6a0bbd0d41db287ac4a934478979231b
#
_cell.length_a   1.000
_cell.length_b   1.000
_cell.length_c   1.000
_cell.angle_alpha   90.00
_cell.angle_beta   90.00
_cell.angle_gamma   90.00
#
_symmetry.space_group_name_H-M   'P 1'
#
loop_
_entity.id
_entity.type
_entity.pdbx_description
1 polymer ?
#
loop_
_entity_poly.entity_id
_entity_poly.type
_entity_poly.pdbx_seq_one_letter_code
_entity_poly.pdbx_strand_id
1 'polypeptide(L)'
;MFDCMHLCFIPCFESVYCLKDRSLPSVVAQRDVVGTKGYARISRFSEGVRGALLLIFIGGYVWNVLHGLWCLDQIPQGVAILFMLFAAVGIINAINLIDGVDGLSSGYCILMSLLFGMMFWYVEDRTMGMLVVVAAGSLIPFFFHNVFGKSSKMFIGDGGTLVMGIVMSVLMIRILRYGSMSEVYDAANIELISFTLAVLSVPVFDTLRVMTTRILKRKSPFHPDKTHLHHMFIRLGCSHAATTLAILILNFFVVLCWWISYMAGCSIDVQLYIVLVLSFLITSDLYNFMEWHIRHKTQFVRLLHRIGYRTHLNRTGIFFWLQKKMD
;
A
#
# COMPACT_ATOMS: atom_id res chain seq x y z
N MET A 1 -25.11 -11.47 -13.62
CA MET A 1 -23.83 -11.19 -12.97
C MET A 1 -23.45 -9.70 -13.03
N PHE A 2 -24.26 -8.86 -13.66
CA PHE A 2 -24.02 -7.41 -13.82
C PHE A 2 -24.76 -6.52 -12.79
N ASP A 3 -25.77 -7.05 -12.09
CA ASP A 3 -26.63 -6.24 -11.22
C ASP A 3 -26.10 -5.99 -9.80
N CYS A 4 -25.11 -6.75 -9.33
CA CYS A 4 -24.53 -6.53 -7.98
C CYS A 4 -23.49 -5.41 -7.91
N MET A 5 -22.90 -4.96 -9.01
CA MET A 5 -21.91 -3.87 -9.00
C MET A 5 -22.55 -2.47 -8.86
N HIS A 6 -23.81 -2.30 -9.26
CA HIS A 6 -24.48 -1.00 -9.20
C HIS A 6 -24.90 -0.57 -7.79
N LEU A 7 -25.06 -1.50 -6.86
CA LEU A 7 -25.59 -1.20 -5.52
C LEU A 7 -24.51 -0.80 -4.48
N CYS A 8 -23.22 -1.06 -4.74
CA CYS A 8 -22.14 -0.72 -3.80
C CYS A 8 -21.42 0.60 -4.09
N PHE A 9 -21.57 1.19 -5.27
CA PHE A 9 -20.78 2.35 -5.69
C PHE A 9 -21.44 3.72 -5.43
N ILE A 10 -22.75 3.79 -5.27
CA ILE A 10 -23.47 5.06 -5.21
C ILE A 10 -23.38 5.78 -3.84
N PRO A 11 -23.35 5.12 -2.66
CA PRO A 11 -23.27 5.86 -1.39
C PRO A 11 -21.88 6.37 -1.02
N CYS A 12 -20.80 5.88 -1.65
CA CYS A 12 -19.43 6.29 -1.29
C CYS A 12 -18.95 7.57 -1.99
N PHE A 13 -19.59 8.00 -3.06
CA PHE A 13 -19.13 9.17 -3.83
C PHE A 13 -19.46 10.52 -3.16
N GLU A 14 -20.47 10.57 -2.29
CA GLU A 14 -20.81 11.82 -1.58
C GLU A 14 -19.87 12.15 -0.41
N SER A 15 -19.12 11.19 0.10
CA SER A 15 -18.16 11.43 1.20
C SER A 15 -16.81 11.99 0.76
N VAL A 16 -16.53 12.07 -0.53
CA VAL A 16 -15.23 12.52 -1.08
C VAL A 16 -15.09 14.05 -1.09
N TYR A 17 -16.19 14.80 -0.93
CA TYR A 17 -16.18 16.27 -0.91
C TYR A 17 -16.43 16.83 0.49
N CYS A 18 -15.61 16.51 1.47
CA CYS A 18 -15.65 17.23 2.74
C CYS A 18 -14.72 18.45 2.67
N LEU A 19 -15.28 19.57 2.27
CA LEU A 19 -14.67 20.89 2.40
C LEU A 19 -14.45 21.20 3.88
N LYS A 20 -13.22 21.54 4.21
CA LYS A 20 -12.75 21.92 5.55
C LYS A 20 -13.39 23.24 5.99
N ASP A 21 -14.42 23.15 6.80
CA ASP A 21 -14.94 24.33 7.50
C ASP A 21 -13.99 24.75 8.64
N ARG A 22 -13.42 25.94 8.52
CA ARG A 22 -12.58 26.56 9.54
C ARG A 22 -13.44 27.43 10.41
N SER A 23 -13.95 26.86 11.51
CA SER A 23 -14.23 27.68 12.73
C SER A 23 -14.87 26.81 13.81
N LEU A 24 -14.14 26.48 14.86
CA LEU A 24 -14.68 26.30 16.21
C LEU A 24 -13.54 26.34 17.26
N PRO A 25 -13.76 26.92 18.44
CA PRO A 25 -12.71 27.32 19.36
C PRO A 25 -12.23 26.19 20.26
N SER A 26 -10.93 26.27 20.52
CA SER A 26 -10.15 25.49 21.49
C SER A 26 -10.70 25.62 22.92
N VAL A 27 -10.66 24.51 23.65
CA VAL A 27 -10.41 24.33 25.10
C VAL A 27 -11.18 23.17 25.76
N VAL A 28 -12.27 22.63 25.20
CA VAL A 28 -13.02 21.52 25.86
C VAL A 28 -12.67 20.10 25.34
N ALA A 29 -11.88 19.99 24.27
CA ALA A 29 -11.79 18.79 23.48
C ALA A 29 -10.62 17.81 23.84
N GLN A 30 -9.85 18.02 24.91
CA GLN A 30 -8.61 17.22 25.08
C GLN A 30 -8.78 15.88 25.82
N ARG A 31 -9.86 15.66 26.54
CA ARG A 31 -10.12 14.37 27.23
C ARG A 31 -10.92 13.36 26.40
N ASP A 32 -11.79 13.81 25.51
CA ASP A 32 -12.60 12.92 24.67
C ASP A 32 -11.88 12.45 23.38
N VAL A 33 -10.81 13.14 22.99
CA VAL A 33 -10.07 12.87 21.74
C VAL A 33 -9.32 11.53 21.76
N VAL A 34 -8.93 11.01 22.93
CA VAL A 34 -8.21 9.72 23.01
C VAL A 34 -9.17 8.55 22.85
N GLY A 35 -10.37 8.64 23.40
CA GLY A 35 -11.42 7.63 23.26
C GLY A 35 -11.97 7.57 21.83
N THR A 36 -12.26 8.72 21.22
CA THR A 36 -12.81 8.82 19.86
C THR A 36 -11.81 8.36 18.79
N LYS A 37 -10.51 8.63 18.95
CA LYS A 37 -9.47 8.13 18.03
C LYS A 37 -9.27 6.61 18.13
N GLY A 38 -9.48 6.02 19.29
CA GLY A 38 -9.47 4.56 19.47
C GLY A 38 -10.65 3.89 18.77
N TYR A 39 -11.85 4.42 18.98
CA TYR A 39 -13.07 3.94 18.34
C TYR A 39 -13.02 4.02 16.82
N ALA A 40 -12.58 5.13 16.26
CA ALA A 40 -12.45 5.33 14.82
C ALA A 40 -11.47 4.34 14.14
N ARG A 41 -10.48 3.81 14.86
CA ARG A 41 -9.56 2.80 14.31
C ARG A 41 -10.11 1.39 14.37
N ILE A 42 -10.79 1.05 15.45
CA ILE A 42 -11.46 -0.25 15.58
C ILE A 42 -12.58 -0.33 14.54
N SER A 43 -13.31 0.75 14.32
CA SER A 43 -14.33 0.85 13.26
C SER A 43 -13.71 0.59 11.88
N ARG A 44 -12.61 1.27 11.52
CA ARG A 44 -11.92 1.07 10.24
C ARG A 44 -11.41 -0.35 10.05
N PHE A 45 -10.82 -0.94 11.08
CA PHE A 45 -10.41 -2.34 11.04
C PHE A 45 -11.61 -3.27 10.81
N SER A 46 -12.73 -3.04 11.49
CA SER A 46 -13.95 -3.83 11.31
C SER A 46 -14.56 -3.69 9.91
N GLU A 47 -14.48 -2.50 9.32
CA GLU A 47 -14.91 -2.26 7.93
C GLU A 47 -14.01 -2.98 6.92
N GLY A 48 -12.69 -2.96 7.14
CA GLY A 48 -11.73 -3.73 6.34
C GLY A 48 -12.01 -5.24 6.43
N VAL A 49 -12.28 -5.76 7.62
CA VAL A 49 -12.66 -7.16 7.81
C VAL A 49 -13.96 -7.49 7.09
N ARG A 50 -14.99 -6.65 7.20
CA ARG A 50 -16.27 -6.84 6.48
C ARG A 50 -16.06 -6.85 4.96
N GLY A 51 -15.28 -5.90 4.43
CA GLY A 51 -14.92 -5.85 3.01
C GLY A 51 -14.22 -7.12 2.54
N ALA A 52 -13.22 -7.61 3.29
CA ALA A 52 -12.51 -8.84 2.99
C ALA A 52 -13.44 -10.09 3.06
N LEU A 53 -14.32 -10.16 4.06
CA LEU A 53 -15.31 -11.24 4.16
C LEU A 53 -16.27 -11.25 2.97
N LEU A 54 -16.79 -10.08 2.56
CA LEU A 54 -17.65 -9.96 1.39
C LEU A 54 -16.93 -10.44 0.11
N LEU A 55 -15.66 -10.07 -0.07
CA LEU A 55 -14.87 -10.52 -1.22
C LEU A 55 -14.72 -12.05 -1.25
N ILE A 56 -14.44 -12.67 -0.11
CA ILE A 56 -14.19 -14.11 -0.02
C ILE A 56 -15.50 -14.91 -0.14
N PHE A 57 -16.55 -14.54 0.62
CA PHE A 57 -17.74 -15.35 0.73
C PHE A 57 -18.78 -15.05 -0.36
N ILE A 58 -18.93 -13.80 -0.79
CA ILE A 58 -19.87 -13.43 -1.86
C ILE A 58 -19.20 -13.49 -3.21
N GLY A 59 -17.94 -13.02 -3.32
CA GLY A 59 -17.18 -13.07 -4.57
C GLY A 59 -16.70 -14.47 -4.94
N GLY A 60 -16.76 -15.45 -4.02
CA GLY A 60 -16.26 -16.80 -4.24
C GLY A 60 -14.75 -16.85 -4.53
N TYR A 61 -14.01 -15.83 -4.10
CA TYR A 61 -12.59 -15.71 -4.34
C TYR A 61 -11.82 -16.50 -3.28
N VAL A 62 -11.57 -17.77 -3.54
CA VAL A 62 -10.69 -18.61 -2.72
C VAL A 62 -9.51 -19.07 -3.58
N TRP A 63 -8.30 -18.88 -3.06
CA TRP A 63 -7.07 -19.37 -3.66
C TRP A 63 -6.44 -20.41 -2.73
N ASN A 64 -6.21 -21.60 -3.22
CA ASN A 64 -5.70 -22.73 -2.44
C ASN A 64 -4.56 -23.49 -3.12
N VAL A 65 -4.06 -23.01 -4.27
CA VAL A 65 -2.99 -23.63 -5.05
C VAL A 65 -1.68 -22.90 -4.81
N LEU A 66 -0.63 -23.64 -4.44
CA LEU A 66 0.71 -23.11 -4.14
C LEU A 66 1.70 -23.32 -5.30
N HIS A 67 1.27 -23.98 -6.39
CA HIS A 67 2.10 -24.22 -7.59
C HIS A 67 3.46 -24.86 -7.31
N GLY A 68 3.53 -25.81 -6.39
CA GLY A 68 4.77 -26.49 -6.03
C GLY A 68 5.69 -25.71 -5.08
N LEU A 69 5.26 -24.56 -4.55
CA LEU A 69 6.01 -23.83 -3.54
C LEU A 69 6.24 -24.72 -2.31
N TRP A 70 7.50 -24.88 -1.91
CA TRP A 70 7.92 -25.81 -0.84
C TRP A 70 7.46 -27.25 -1.06
N CYS A 71 7.38 -27.69 -2.31
CA CYS A 71 6.85 -29.01 -2.71
C CYS A 71 5.39 -29.23 -2.31
N LEU A 72 4.61 -28.17 -2.12
CA LEU A 72 3.18 -28.22 -1.82
C LEU A 72 2.38 -27.71 -3.02
N ASP A 73 1.48 -28.54 -3.55
CA ASP A 73 0.61 -28.13 -4.65
C ASP A 73 -0.64 -27.39 -4.16
N GLN A 74 -1.22 -27.89 -3.07
CA GLN A 74 -2.47 -27.34 -2.54
C GLN A 74 -2.47 -27.29 -1.02
N ILE A 75 -3.20 -26.29 -0.47
CA ILE A 75 -3.49 -26.18 0.96
C ILE A 75 -4.98 -26.44 1.21
N PRO A 76 -5.35 -26.92 2.42
CA PRO A 76 -6.75 -27.10 2.80
C PRO A 76 -7.51 -25.78 2.66
N GLN A 77 -8.74 -25.87 2.12
CA GLN A 77 -9.56 -24.68 1.82
C GLN A 77 -9.77 -23.76 3.03
N GLY A 78 -9.94 -24.30 4.23
CA GLY A 78 -10.08 -23.49 5.45
C GLY A 78 -8.82 -22.67 5.76
N VAL A 79 -7.64 -23.24 5.55
CA VAL A 79 -6.35 -22.56 5.71
C VAL A 79 -6.19 -21.47 4.64
N ALA A 80 -6.56 -21.77 3.38
CA ALA A 80 -6.55 -20.82 2.29
C ALA A 80 -7.43 -19.59 2.58
N ILE A 81 -8.66 -19.80 3.06
CA ILE A 81 -9.57 -18.72 3.45
C ILE A 81 -8.96 -17.84 4.54
N LEU A 82 -8.33 -18.45 5.56
CA LEU A 82 -7.69 -17.72 6.65
C LEU A 82 -6.53 -16.86 6.14
N PHE A 83 -5.66 -17.40 5.28
CA PHE A 83 -4.57 -16.66 4.66
C PHE A 83 -5.07 -15.50 3.81
N MET A 84 -6.09 -15.72 2.99
CA MET A 84 -6.66 -14.68 2.15
C MET A 84 -7.32 -13.57 2.96
N LEU A 85 -8.04 -13.92 4.02
CA LEU A 85 -8.63 -12.95 4.94
C LEU A 85 -7.53 -12.11 5.58
N PHE A 86 -6.47 -12.76 6.08
CA PHE A 86 -5.32 -12.06 6.67
C PHE A 86 -4.63 -11.13 5.67
N ALA A 87 -4.38 -11.60 4.44
CA ALA A 87 -3.75 -10.81 3.39
C ALA A 87 -4.62 -9.61 2.98
N ALA A 88 -5.92 -9.83 2.71
CA ALA A 88 -6.82 -8.74 2.32
C ALA A 88 -6.97 -7.68 3.41
N VAL A 89 -7.19 -8.08 4.66
CA VAL A 89 -7.24 -7.16 5.81
C VAL A 89 -5.90 -6.45 5.99
N GLY A 90 -4.79 -7.16 5.83
CA GLY A 90 -3.44 -6.61 5.89
C GLY A 90 -3.20 -5.52 4.87
N ILE A 91 -3.60 -5.74 3.61
CA ILE A 91 -3.46 -4.77 2.51
C ILE A 91 -4.34 -3.54 2.75
N ILE A 92 -5.62 -3.73 3.09
CA ILE A 92 -6.55 -2.63 3.37
C ILE A 92 -5.99 -1.75 4.49
N ASN A 93 -5.50 -2.35 5.58
CA ASN A 93 -4.88 -1.61 6.67
C ASN A 93 -3.56 -0.95 6.26
N ALA A 94 -2.71 -1.63 5.48
CA ALA A 94 -1.43 -1.08 5.04
C ALA A 94 -1.65 0.18 4.19
N ILE A 95 -2.58 0.15 3.21
CA ILE A 95 -2.91 1.30 2.37
C ILE A 95 -3.48 2.46 3.20
N ASN A 96 -4.31 2.17 4.19
CA ASN A 96 -4.83 3.21 5.10
C ASN A 96 -3.72 3.80 6.00
N LEU A 97 -2.76 3.00 6.45
CA LEU A 97 -1.68 3.46 7.33
C LEU A 97 -0.61 4.28 6.61
N ILE A 98 -0.38 4.06 5.30
CA ILE A 98 0.57 4.85 4.53
C ILE A 98 0.03 6.21 4.09
N ASP A 99 -1.26 6.50 4.27
CA ASP A 99 -1.90 7.78 3.91
C ASP A 99 -1.51 8.96 4.83
N GLY A 100 -0.36 8.86 5.48
CA GLY A 100 0.20 9.92 6.33
C GLY A 100 1.07 10.93 5.60
N VAL A 101 1.37 10.72 4.31
CA VAL A 101 2.24 11.54 3.47
C VAL A 101 1.57 11.81 2.13
N ASP A 102 1.63 13.07 1.69
CA ASP A 102 0.99 13.50 0.45
C ASP A 102 1.46 12.66 -0.74
N GLY A 103 0.49 12.10 -1.47
CA GLY A 103 0.71 11.28 -2.66
C GLY A 103 1.17 9.84 -2.39
N LEU A 104 1.47 9.45 -1.16
CA LEU A 104 2.04 8.12 -0.91
C LEU A 104 1.01 7.02 -1.15
N SER A 105 -0.19 7.12 -0.58
CA SER A 105 -1.25 6.12 -0.78
C SER A 105 -1.72 6.05 -2.23
N SER A 106 -2.00 7.20 -2.84
CA SER A 106 -2.45 7.27 -4.24
C SER A 106 -1.35 6.85 -5.23
N GLY A 107 -0.13 7.34 -5.06
CA GLY A 107 1.01 6.95 -5.90
C GLY A 107 1.32 5.46 -5.80
N TYR A 108 1.20 4.89 -4.60
CA TYR A 108 1.36 3.47 -4.38
C TYR A 108 0.26 2.65 -5.06
N CYS A 109 -1.01 3.05 -4.93
CA CYS A 109 -2.12 2.38 -5.60
C CYS A 109 -2.02 2.49 -7.14
N ILE A 110 -1.52 3.61 -7.67
CA ILE A 110 -1.23 3.75 -9.11
C ILE A 110 -0.14 2.74 -9.53
N LEU A 111 0.97 2.67 -8.79
CA LEU A 111 2.06 1.73 -9.09
C LEU A 111 1.58 0.27 -9.05
N MET A 112 0.83 -0.12 -8.00
CA MET A 112 0.24 -1.45 -7.90
C MET A 112 -0.69 -1.76 -9.08
N SER A 113 -1.57 -0.81 -9.41
CA SER A 113 -2.49 -0.96 -10.54
C SER A 113 -1.73 -1.21 -11.84
N LEU A 114 -0.65 -0.47 -12.10
CA LEU A 114 0.16 -0.65 -13.30
C LEU A 114 0.85 -2.03 -13.34
N LEU A 115 1.43 -2.45 -12.21
CA LEU A 115 2.12 -3.73 -12.12
C LEU A 115 1.16 -4.92 -12.26
N PHE A 116 0.04 -4.91 -11.54
CA PHE A 116 -0.99 -5.95 -11.72
C PHE A 116 -1.65 -5.87 -13.10
N GLY A 117 -1.82 -4.67 -13.64
CA GLY A 117 -2.37 -4.46 -14.97
C GLY A 117 -1.55 -5.10 -16.09
N MET A 118 -0.22 -5.07 -15.98
CA MET A 118 0.65 -5.78 -16.92
C MET A 118 0.40 -7.29 -16.91
N MET A 119 0.18 -7.88 -15.74
CA MET A 119 -0.15 -9.30 -15.62
C MET A 119 -1.54 -9.62 -16.19
N PHE A 120 -2.55 -8.79 -15.92
CA PHE A 120 -3.89 -8.99 -16.49
C PHE A 120 -3.90 -8.81 -18.01
N TRP A 121 -3.07 -7.89 -18.53
CA TRP A 121 -2.87 -7.75 -19.98
C TRP A 121 -2.26 -9.00 -20.59
N TYR A 122 -1.28 -9.59 -19.91
CA TYR A 122 -0.59 -10.79 -20.36
C TYR A 122 -1.52 -12.02 -20.46
N VAL A 123 -2.49 -12.15 -19.54
CA VAL A 123 -3.49 -13.23 -19.54
C VAL A 123 -4.80 -12.85 -20.24
N GLU A 124 -4.86 -11.71 -20.90
CA GLU A 124 -6.03 -11.21 -21.62
C GLU A 124 -7.30 -11.07 -20.74
N ASP A 125 -7.16 -10.88 -19.41
CA ASP A 125 -8.31 -10.56 -18.55
C ASP A 125 -8.74 -9.11 -18.74
N ARG A 126 -9.57 -8.88 -19.74
CA ARG A 126 -10.10 -7.55 -20.08
C ARG A 126 -10.87 -6.91 -18.92
N THR A 127 -11.59 -7.69 -18.12
CA THR A 127 -12.39 -7.17 -17.00
C THR A 127 -11.51 -6.58 -15.93
N MET A 128 -10.45 -7.30 -15.50
CA MET A 128 -9.50 -6.78 -14.51
C MET A 128 -8.61 -5.69 -15.09
N GLY A 129 -8.25 -5.79 -16.37
CA GLY A 129 -7.57 -4.72 -17.10
C GLY A 129 -8.37 -3.41 -17.09
N MET A 130 -9.67 -3.45 -17.32
CA MET A 130 -10.55 -2.27 -17.20
C MET A 130 -10.59 -1.72 -15.78
N LEU A 131 -10.71 -2.58 -14.77
CA LEU A 131 -10.69 -2.17 -13.35
C LEU A 131 -9.38 -1.43 -13.01
N VAL A 132 -8.25 -1.95 -13.47
CA VAL A 132 -6.92 -1.33 -13.30
C VAL A 132 -6.88 0.06 -13.94
N VAL A 133 -7.33 0.19 -15.19
CA VAL A 133 -7.33 1.48 -15.90
C VAL A 133 -8.20 2.50 -15.19
N VAL A 134 -9.39 2.10 -14.73
CA VAL A 134 -10.29 2.99 -13.97
C VAL A 134 -9.67 3.39 -12.64
N ALA A 135 -9.11 2.43 -11.88
CA ALA A 135 -8.48 2.70 -10.59
C ALA A 135 -7.26 3.64 -10.73
N ALA A 136 -6.33 3.33 -11.63
CA ALA A 136 -5.17 4.19 -11.89
C ALA A 136 -5.58 5.55 -12.45
N GLY A 137 -6.48 5.56 -13.44
CA GLY A 137 -6.95 6.77 -14.10
C GLY A 137 -7.64 7.75 -13.16
N SER A 138 -8.44 7.26 -12.21
CA SER A 138 -9.09 8.11 -11.20
C SER A 138 -8.09 8.68 -10.18
N LEU A 139 -7.04 7.95 -9.86
CA LEU A 139 -6.04 8.36 -8.89
C LEU A 139 -5.00 9.34 -9.44
N ILE A 140 -4.72 9.35 -10.74
CA ILE A 140 -3.72 10.24 -11.35
C ILE A 140 -4.05 11.73 -11.09
N PRO A 141 -5.21 12.27 -11.46
CA PRO A 141 -5.54 13.66 -11.17
C PRO A 141 -5.58 13.95 -9.66
N PHE A 142 -6.10 13.00 -8.86
CA PHE A 142 -6.07 13.12 -7.42
C PHE A 142 -4.63 13.23 -6.87
N PHE A 143 -3.70 12.38 -7.33
CA PHE A 143 -2.29 12.41 -6.94
C PHE A 143 -1.68 13.79 -7.20
N PHE A 144 -1.92 14.37 -8.37
CA PHE A 144 -1.39 15.68 -8.70
C PHE A 144 -1.96 16.78 -7.77
N HIS A 145 -3.26 16.80 -7.50
CA HIS A 145 -3.86 17.76 -6.56
C HIS A 145 -3.40 17.54 -5.11
N ASN A 146 -3.20 16.31 -4.70
CA ASN A 146 -2.72 16.00 -3.34
C ASN A 146 -1.26 16.41 -3.13
N VAL A 147 -0.38 16.18 -4.14
CA VAL A 147 1.07 16.47 -4.04
C VAL A 147 1.38 17.93 -4.33
N PHE A 148 0.78 18.51 -5.37
CA PHE A 148 1.14 19.84 -5.88
C PHE A 148 0.11 20.92 -5.55
N GLY A 149 -1.16 20.59 -5.29
CA GLY A 149 -2.18 21.56 -4.93
C GLY A 149 -1.84 22.25 -3.61
N LYS A 150 -2.05 23.56 -3.55
CA LYS A 150 -1.85 24.38 -2.34
C LYS A 150 -3.19 24.86 -1.80
N SER A 151 -3.95 25.60 -2.58
CA SER A 151 -5.33 26.01 -2.28
C SER A 151 -6.34 24.92 -2.65
N SER A 152 -6.06 24.18 -3.72
CA SER A 152 -6.88 23.07 -4.26
C SER A 152 -6.47 21.69 -3.72
N LYS A 153 -5.74 21.62 -2.61
CA LYS A 153 -5.22 20.36 -2.06
C LYS A 153 -6.35 19.42 -1.66
N MET A 154 -6.34 18.23 -2.24
CA MET A 154 -7.30 17.17 -1.97
C MET A 154 -6.70 16.12 -1.03
N PHE A 155 -7.55 15.51 -0.21
CA PHE A 155 -7.20 14.38 0.67
C PHE A 155 -8.11 13.20 0.37
N ILE A 156 -7.53 12.01 0.25
CA ILE A 156 -8.28 10.79 -0.06
C ILE A 156 -9.23 10.39 1.08
N GLY A 157 -8.81 10.68 2.31
CA GLY A 157 -9.56 10.34 3.53
C GLY A 157 -9.67 8.84 3.79
N ASP A 158 -10.18 8.51 4.97
CA ASP A 158 -10.29 7.12 5.44
C ASP A 158 -11.20 6.26 4.53
N GLY A 159 -12.30 6.83 4.01
CA GLY A 159 -13.20 6.11 3.09
C GLY A 159 -12.54 5.79 1.75
N GLY A 160 -11.80 6.73 1.17
CA GLY A 160 -11.12 6.52 -0.09
C GLY A 160 -9.99 5.50 0.01
N THR A 161 -9.18 5.53 1.07
CA THR A 161 -8.12 4.52 1.30
C THR A 161 -8.71 3.13 1.53
N LEU A 162 -9.87 3.03 2.17
CA LEU A 162 -10.57 1.76 2.37
C LEU A 162 -11.04 1.17 1.04
N VAL A 163 -11.68 1.99 0.20
CA VAL A 163 -12.13 1.58 -1.14
C VAL A 163 -10.93 1.12 -1.98
N MET A 164 -9.85 1.90 -2.01
CA MET A 164 -8.65 1.52 -2.74
C MET A 164 -8.01 0.25 -2.18
N GLY A 165 -7.99 0.07 -0.86
CA GLY A 165 -7.54 -1.16 -0.22
C GLY A 165 -8.34 -2.39 -0.66
N ILE A 166 -9.66 -2.26 -0.77
CA ILE A 166 -10.54 -3.32 -1.28
C ILE A 166 -10.21 -3.61 -2.76
N VAL A 167 -10.11 -2.58 -3.60
CA VAL A 167 -9.77 -2.75 -5.03
C VAL A 167 -8.42 -3.47 -5.18
N MET A 168 -7.39 -3.04 -4.44
CA MET A 168 -6.07 -3.69 -4.48
C MET A 168 -6.12 -5.15 -3.99
N SER A 169 -6.95 -5.44 -2.99
CA SER A 169 -7.18 -6.81 -2.53
C SER A 169 -7.85 -7.67 -3.61
N VAL A 170 -8.82 -7.12 -4.35
CA VAL A 170 -9.45 -7.83 -5.49
C VAL A 170 -8.41 -8.15 -6.55
N LEU A 171 -7.58 -7.18 -6.94
CA LEU A 171 -6.53 -7.37 -7.95
C LEU A 171 -5.53 -8.45 -7.51
N MET A 172 -5.07 -8.40 -6.25
CA MET A 172 -4.18 -9.41 -5.67
C MET A 172 -4.80 -10.81 -5.72
N ILE A 173 -6.01 -10.96 -5.17
CA ILE A 173 -6.69 -12.25 -5.08
C ILE A 173 -6.92 -12.83 -6.49
N ARG A 174 -7.30 -11.96 -7.43
CA ARG A 174 -7.54 -12.39 -8.81
C ARG A 174 -6.28 -12.92 -9.48
N ILE A 175 -5.13 -12.26 -9.29
CA ILE A 175 -3.84 -12.73 -9.80
C ILE A 175 -3.46 -14.08 -9.21
N LEU A 176 -3.54 -14.23 -7.89
CA LEU A 176 -3.22 -15.50 -7.23
C LEU A 176 -4.10 -16.65 -7.69
N ARG A 177 -5.36 -16.37 -8.05
CA ARG A 177 -6.29 -17.37 -8.57
C ARG A 177 -5.96 -17.80 -10.02
N TYR A 178 -5.37 -16.91 -10.83
CA TYR A 178 -5.00 -17.26 -12.21
C TYR A 178 -3.94 -18.36 -12.27
N GLY A 179 -3.01 -18.39 -11.36
CA GLY A 179 -2.04 -19.45 -11.29
C GLY A 179 -2.67 -20.84 -11.24
N SER A 180 -3.89 -20.97 -10.71
CA SER A 180 -4.63 -22.25 -10.69
C SER A 180 -5.41 -22.56 -11.99
N MET A 181 -5.49 -21.63 -12.94
CA MET A 181 -6.38 -21.73 -14.10
C MET A 181 -5.68 -21.51 -15.45
N SER A 182 -4.41 -21.09 -15.47
CA SER A 182 -3.73 -20.71 -16.70
C SER A 182 -2.43 -21.49 -16.89
N GLU A 183 -2.43 -22.41 -17.84
CA GLU A 183 -1.22 -23.08 -18.35
C GLU A 183 -0.13 -22.10 -18.79
N VAL A 184 -0.51 -20.83 -19.06
CA VAL A 184 0.40 -19.77 -19.50
C VAL A 184 1.41 -19.39 -18.42
N TYR A 185 0.99 -19.31 -17.15
CA TYR A 185 1.88 -19.00 -16.04
C TYR A 185 2.74 -20.19 -15.65
N ASP A 186 2.18 -21.40 -15.68
CA ASP A 186 2.92 -22.64 -15.38
C ASP A 186 4.00 -22.90 -16.42
N ALA A 187 3.70 -22.67 -17.70
CA ALA A 187 4.67 -22.79 -18.78
C ALA A 187 5.81 -21.74 -18.70
N ALA A 188 5.51 -20.57 -18.13
CA ALA A 188 6.48 -19.49 -17.98
C ALA A 188 7.24 -19.51 -16.64
N ASN A 189 6.97 -20.45 -15.73
CA ASN A 189 7.52 -20.50 -14.36
C ASN A 189 7.39 -19.17 -13.58
N ILE A 190 6.32 -18.42 -13.84
CA ILE A 190 6.05 -17.16 -13.12
C ILE A 190 5.45 -17.50 -11.76
N GLU A 191 6.19 -17.21 -10.70
CA GLU A 191 5.69 -17.37 -9.34
C GLU A 191 4.84 -16.16 -8.92
N LEU A 192 3.51 -16.35 -8.91
CA LEU A 192 2.54 -15.28 -8.66
C LEU A 192 2.49 -14.84 -7.20
N ILE A 193 2.87 -15.70 -6.25
CA ILE A 193 2.94 -15.38 -4.83
C ILE A 193 4.09 -14.41 -4.59
N SER A 194 5.30 -14.74 -5.10
CA SER A 194 6.48 -13.89 -4.96
C SER A 194 6.32 -12.57 -5.70
N PHE A 195 5.72 -12.57 -6.91
CA PHE A 195 5.35 -11.34 -7.61
C PHE A 195 4.41 -10.47 -6.79
N THR A 196 3.33 -11.06 -6.30
CA THR A 196 2.33 -10.33 -5.49
C THR A 196 2.95 -9.76 -4.22
N LEU A 197 3.80 -10.54 -3.52
CA LEU A 197 4.53 -10.05 -2.35
C LEU A 197 5.54 -8.96 -2.71
N ALA A 198 6.20 -9.04 -3.88
CA ALA A 198 7.11 -7.99 -4.35
C ALA A 198 6.36 -6.67 -4.59
N VAL A 199 5.19 -6.73 -5.23
CA VAL A 199 4.34 -5.56 -5.47
C VAL A 199 3.86 -4.95 -4.16
N LEU A 200 3.53 -5.76 -3.15
CA LEU A 200 3.02 -5.34 -1.84
C LEU A 200 4.11 -5.15 -0.78
N SER A 201 5.39 -5.32 -1.12
CA SER A 201 6.50 -5.50 -0.19
C SER A 201 6.58 -4.41 0.88
N VAL A 202 6.79 -3.16 0.49
CA VAL A 202 7.11 -2.09 1.46
C VAL A 202 5.94 -1.80 2.42
N PRO A 203 4.70 -1.54 1.97
CA PRO A 203 3.61 -1.22 2.90
C PRO A 203 3.24 -2.38 3.82
N VAL A 204 3.21 -3.61 3.29
CA VAL A 204 2.82 -4.78 4.09
C VAL A 204 3.90 -5.09 5.12
N PHE A 205 5.17 -5.18 4.71
CA PHE A 205 6.26 -5.51 5.64
C PHE A 205 6.53 -4.38 6.63
N ASP A 206 6.39 -3.09 6.24
CA ASP A 206 6.48 -1.97 7.19
C ASP A 206 5.35 -2.03 8.23
N THR A 207 4.12 -2.34 7.80
CA THR A 207 2.99 -2.51 8.71
C THR A 207 3.22 -3.69 9.67
N LEU A 208 3.65 -4.84 9.16
CA LEU A 208 3.97 -6.02 9.98
C LEU A 208 5.08 -5.72 10.98
N ARG A 209 6.16 -5.06 10.57
CA ARG A 209 7.26 -4.63 11.44
C ARG A 209 6.74 -3.74 12.58
N VAL A 210 5.93 -2.75 12.25
CA VAL A 210 5.40 -1.81 13.25
C VAL A 210 4.46 -2.54 14.23
N MET A 211 3.56 -3.39 13.73
CA MET A 211 2.66 -4.19 14.57
C MET A 211 3.44 -5.13 15.50
N THR A 212 4.41 -5.86 14.96
CA THR A 212 5.28 -6.76 15.75
C THR A 212 6.05 -5.99 16.83
N THR A 213 6.64 -4.85 16.48
CA THR A 213 7.35 -3.99 17.44
C THR A 213 6.44 -3.51 18.57
N ARG A 214 5.17 -3.20 18.29
CA ARG A 214 4.17 -2.79 19.29
C ARG A 214 3.82 -3.95 20.21
N ILE A 215 3.56 -5.13 19.66
CA ILE A 215 3.26 -6.35 20.44
C ILE A 215 4.42 -6.70 21.37
N LEU A 216 5.65 -6.68 20.86
CA LEU A 216 6.86 -6.93 21.68
C LEU A 216 7.04 -5.91 22.81
N LYS A 217 6.57 -4.66 22.60
CA LYS A 217 6.54 -3.61 23.64
C LYS A 217 5.27 -3.67 24.51
N ARG A 218 4.49 -4.74 24.45
CA ARG A 218 3.22 -4.92 25.18
C ARG A 218 2.20 -3.80 24.93
N LYS A 219 2.20 -3.23 23.73
CA LYS A 219 1.22 -2.23 23.27
C LYS A 219 0.24 -2.87 22.32
N SER A 220 -0.95 -2.27 22.19
CA SER A 220 -1.90 -2.66 21.14
C SER A 220 -1.25 -2.54 19.75
N PRO A 221 -1.41 -3.52 18.84
CA PRO A 221 -0.92 -3.41 17.47
C PRO A 221 -1.47 -2.20 16.73
N PHE A 222 -2.64 -1.69 17.14
CA PHE A 222 -3.29 -0.49 16.58
C PHE A 222 -2.94 0.81 17.32
N HIS A 223 -1.95 0.77 18.23
CA HIS A 223 -1.53 1.98 18.94
C HIS A 223 -0.97 3.03 17.97
N PRO A 224 -1.36 4.32 18.08
CA PRO A 224 -0.82 5.37 17.22
C PRO A 224 0.64 5.65 17.57
N ASP A 225 1.50 5.56 16.60
CA ASP A 225 2.88 6.03 16.72
C ASP A 225 3.40 6.54 15.36
N LYS A 226 4.60 7.11 15.39
CA LYS A 226 5.28 7.64 14.20
C LYS A 226 6.49 6.78 13.84
N THR A 227 6.33 5.45 13.85
CA THR A 227 7.41 4.50 13.62
C THR A 227 7.40 3.90 12.21
N HIS A 228 6.45 4.27 11.36
CA HIS A 228 6.42 3.85 9.97
C HIS A 228 7.60 4.43 9.17
N LEU A 229 8.00 3.73 8.10
CA LEU A 229 9.14 4.09 7.24
C LEU A 229 9.03 5.52 6.70
N HIS A 230 7.85 5.95 6.27
CA HIS A 230 7.63 7.30 5.76
C HIS A 230 7.91 8.40 6.80
N HIS A 231 7.62 8.15 8.07
CA HIS A 231 7.97 9.10 9.14
C HIS A 231 9.47 9.23 9.36
N MET A 232 10.24 8.17 9.09
CA MET A 232 11.70 8.24 9.13
C MET A 232 12.24 9.20 8.06
N PHE A 233 11.74 9.11 6.81
CA PHE A 233 12.16 10.04 5.74
C PHE A 233 11.80 11.49 6.06
N ILE A 234 10.61 11.75 6.61
CA ILE A 234 10.23 13.09 7.07
C ILE A 234 11.16 13.59 8.17
N ARG A 235 11.56 12.75 9.13
CA ARG A 235 12.54 13.11 10.17
C ARG A 235 13.95 13.39 9.61
N LEU A 236 14.29 12.81 8.47
CA LEU A 236 15.51 13.13 7.72
C LEU A 236 15.42 14.44 6.93
N GLY A 237 14.32 15.18 7.06
CA GLY A 237 14.12 16.46 6.38
C GLY A 237 13.65 16.35 4.94
N CYS A 238 13.23 15.18 4.48
CA CYS A 238 12.67 15.03 3.13
C CYS A 238 11.28 15.67 3.03
N SER A 239 10.97 16.26 1.89
CA SER A 239 9.61 16.71 1.57
C SER A 239 8.67 15.52 1.42
N HIS A 240 7.34 15.76 1.49
CA HIS A 240 6.33 14.71 1.27
C HIS A 240 6.52 14.04 -0.10
N ALA A 241 6.67 14.84 -1.18
CA ALA A 241 6.89 14.31 -2.53
C ALA A 241 8.17 13.45 -2.65
N ALA A 242 9.27 13.89 -2.03
CA ALA A 242 10.52 13.11 -2.02
C ALA A 242 10.39 11.82 -1.20
N THR A 243 9.67 11.86 -0.08
CA THR A 243 9.37 10.68 0.74
C THR A 243 8.53 9.67 -0.05
N THR A 244 7.49 10.14 -0.74
CA THR A 244 6.66 9.31 -1.62
C THR A 244 7.50 8.67 -2.71
N LEU A 245 8.28 9.45 -3.44
CA LEU A 245 9.15 8.94 -4.50
C LEU A 245 10.16 7.91 -3.98
N ALA A 246 10.80 8.18 -2.84
CA ALA A 246 11.77 7.26 -2.23
C ALA A 246 11.13 5.91 -1.89
N ILE A 247 9.93 5.90 -1.29
CA ILE A 247 9.23 4.66 -0.93
C ILE A 247 8.78 3.91 -2.18
N LEU A 248 8.27 4.60 -3.21
CA LEU A 248 7.90 3.97 -4.47
C LEU A 248 9.10 3.36 -5.19
N ILE A 249 10.25 4.03 -5.17
CA ILE A 249 11.51 3.50 -5.74
C ILE A 249 11.97 2.26 -4.96
N LEU A 250 11.93 2.28 -3.62
CA LEU A 250 12.28 1.12 -2.80
C LEU A 250 11.38 -0.08 -3.11
N ASN A 251 10.07 0.15 -3.24
CA ASN A 251 9.14 -0.92 -3.60
C ASN A 251 9.40 -1.45 -5.02
N PHE A 252 9.57 -0.54 -5.99
CA PHE A 252 9.89 -0.91 -7.37
C PHE A 252 11.20 -1.66 -7.49
N PHE A 253 12.20 -1.34 -6.67
CA PHE A 253 13.47 -2.07 -6.59
C PHE A 253 13.25 -3.53 -6.19
N VAL A 254 12.37 -3.83 -5.23
CA VAL A 254 12.03 -5.22 -4.88
C VAL A 254 11.39 -5.95 -6.06
N VAL A 255 10.46 -5.29 -6.77
CA VAL A 255 9.84 -5.85 -7.98
C VAL A 255 10.88 -6.10 -9.07
N LEU A 256 11.81 -5.19 -9.25
CA LEU A 256 12.90 -5.33 -10.23
C LEU A 256 13.81 -6.52 -9.87
N CYS A 257 14.18 -6.69 -8.61
CA CYS A 257 14.98 -7.83 -8.16
C CYS A 257 14.23 -9.16 -8.36
N TRP A 258 12.92 -9.18 -8.06
CA TRP A 258 12.09 -10.33 -8.38
C TRP A 258 12.10 -10.62 -9.90
N TRP A 259 11.89 -9.58 -10.73
CA TRP A 259 11.93 -9.73 -12.20
C TRP A 259 13.27 -10.27 -12.71
N ILE A 260 14.38 -9.76 -12.18
CA ILE A 260 15.72 -10.26 -12.53
C ILE A 260 15.88 -11.73 -12.13
N SER A 261 15.41 -12.14 -10.95
CA SER A 261 15.48 -13.53 -10.49
C SER A 261 14.65 -14.47 -11.39
N TYR A 262 13.48 -14.01 -11.83
CA TYR A 262 12.65 -14.69 -12.80
C TYR A 262 13.38 -14.86 -14.15
N MET A 263 13.92 -13.78 -14.71
CA MET A 263 14.67 -13.81 -15.98
C MET A 263 15.94 -14.66 -15.90
N ALA A 264 16.55 -14.79 -14.74
CA ALA A 264 17.68 -15.67 -14.48
C ALA A 264 17.29 -17.16 -14.36
N GLY A 265 16.01 -17.50 -14.45
CA GLY A 265 15.52 -18.88 -14.33
C GLY A 265 15.62 -19.45 -12.92
N CYS A 266 15.60 -18.60 -11.88
CA CYS A 266 15.60 -19.05 -10.50
C CYS A 266 14.32 -19.85 -10.18
N SER A 267 14.45 -20.85 -9.29
CA SER A 267 13.28 -21.61 -8.84
C SER A 267 12.27 -20.74 -8.10
N ILE A 268 11.03 -21.19 -8.04
CA ILE A 268 9.90 -20.52 -7.38
C ILE A 268 10.25 -20.13 -5.93
N ASP A 269 10.85 -21.09 -5.18
CA ASP A 269 11.26 -20.85 -3.78
C ASP A 269 12.33 -19.75 -3.68
N VAL A 270 13.31 -19.73 -4.58
CA VAL A 270 14.37 -18.72 -4.59
C VAL A 270 13.81 -17.33 -4.89
N GLN A 271 12.89 -17.22 -5.86
CA GLN A 271 12.20 -15.96 -6.14
C GLN A 271 11.49 -15.43 -4.89
N LEU A 272 10.76 -16.30 -4.17
CA LEU A 272 10.09 -15.92 -2.92
C LEU A 272 11.08 -15.48 -1.85
N TYR A 273 12.16 -16.22 -1.61
CA TYR A 273 13.16 -15.87 -0.60
C TYR A 273 13.85 -14.54 -0.90
N ILE A 274 14.17 -14.25 -2.16
CA ILE A 274 14.71 -12.95 -2.56
C ILE A 274 13.77 -11.82 -2.16
N VAL A 275 12.48 -11.94 -2.46
CA VAL A 275 11.48 -10.92 -2.10
C VAL A 275 11.35 -10.77 -0.59
N LEU A 276 11.26 -11.87 0.17
CA LEU A 276 11.14 -11.85 1.62
C LEU A 276 12.36 -11.18 2.28
N VAL A 277 13.57 -11.57 1.87
CA VAL A 277 14.83 -11.01 2.41
C VAL A 277 14.93 -9.52 2.09
N LEU A 278 14.71 -9.12 0.85
CA LEU A 278 14.78 -7.70 0.46
C LEU A 278 13.74 -6.86 1.19
N SER A 279 12.50 -7.36 1.30
CA SER A 279 11.43 -6.66 2.02
C SER A 279 11.79 -6.46 3.50
N PHE A 280 12.35 -7.49 4.14
CA PHE A 280 12.82 -7.41 5.52
C PHE A 280 13.99 -6.43 5.66
N LEU A 281 15.00 -6.52 4.79
CA LEU A 281 16.15 -5.60 4.79
C LEU A 281 15.73 -4.13 4.65
N ILE A 282 14.81 -3.84 3.73
CA ILE A 282 14.33 -2.46 3.50
C ILE A 282 13.48 -1.97 4.67
N THR A 283 12.56 -2.77 5.18
CA THR A 283 11.61 -2.29 6.18
C THR A 283 12.14 -2.39 7.61
N SER A 284 12.98 -3.35 7.92
CA SER A 284 13.50 -3.58 9.28
C SER A 284 14.93 -3.10 9.44
N ASP A 285 15.86 -3.61 8.64
CA ASP A 285 17.28 -3.32 8.85
C ASP A 285 17.64 -1.90 8.45
N LEU A 286 17.20 -1.45 7.27
CA LEU A 286 17.39 -0.07 6.86
C LEU A 286 16.75 0.90 7.86
N TYR A 287 15.52 0.60 8.33
CA TYR A 287 14.85 1.42 9.34
C TYR A 287 15.65 1.48 10.65
N ASN A 288 16.08 0.33 11.19
CA ASN A 288 16.83 0.26 12.44
C ASN A 288 18.20 0.94 12.31
N PHE A 289 18.89 0.73 11.20
CA PHE A 289 20.16 1.40 10.88
C PHE A 289 19.99 2.92 10.88
N MET A 290 19.00 3.43 10.15
CA MET A 290 18.71 4.86 10.09
C MET A 290 18.27 5.43 11.44
N GLU A 291 17.44 4.72 12.18
CA GLU A 291 16.99 5.12 13.52
C GLU A 291 18.17 5.22 14.49
N TRP A 292 19.10 4.28 14.43
CA TRP A 292 20.33 4.34 15.24
C TRP A 292 21.16 5.59 14.90
N HIS A 293 21.37 5.87 13.61
CA HIS A 293 22.11 7.04 13.16
C HIS A 293 21.41 8.36 13.55
N ILE A 294 20.08 8.42 13.46
CA ILE A 294 19.29 9.58 13.86
C ILE A 294 19.46 9.85 15.38
N ARG A 295 19.36 8.81 16.19
CA ARG A 295 19.52 8.92 17.65
C ARG A 295 20.93 9.41 18.05
N HIS A 296 21.97 8.94 17.37
CA HIS A 296 23.36 9.31 17.66
C HIS A 296 23.82 10.57 16.93
N LYS A 297 22.96 11.26 16.17
CA LYS A 297 23.25 12.50 15.41
C LYS A 297 24.55 12.44 14.61
N THR A 298 24.78 11.32 13.93
CA THR A 298 26.04 11.05 13.19
C THR A 298 26.27 12.03 12.05
N GLN A 299 27.51 12.10 11.54
CA GLN A 299 27.83 12.92 10.35
C GLN A 299 27.01 12.48 9.13
N PHE A 300 26.77 11.18 8.99
CA PHE A 300 25.94 10.61 7.94
C PHE A 300 24.52 11.19 7.94
N VAL A 301 23.85 11.25 9.10
CA VAL A 301 22.53 11.87 9.21
C VAL A 301 22.56 13.36 8.90
N ARG A 302 23.61 14.07 9.30
CA ARG A 302 23.76 15.50 8.95
C ARG A 302 23.85 15.71 7.44
N LEU A 303 24.55 14.80 6.74
CA LEU A 303 24.61 14.81 5.27
C LEU A 303 23.23 14.54 4.66
N LEU A 304 22.54 13.50 5.13
CA LEU A 304 21.19 13.16 4.67
C LEU A 304 20.18 14.28 4.95
N HIS A 305 20.25 14.91 6.11
CA HIS A 305 19.43 16.11 6.41
C HIS A 305 19.68 17.24 5.41
N ARG A 306 20.94 17.46 5.03
CA ARG A 306 21.29 18.50 4.04
C ARG A 306 20.71 18.16 2.66
N ILE A 307 20.76 16.87 2.27
CA ILE A 307 20.15 16.39 1.02
C ILE A 307 18.62 16.48 1.11
N GLY A 308 18.04 15.98 2.20
CA GLY A 308 16.60 16.01 2.44
C GLY A 308 16.02 17.42 2.39
N TYR A 309 16.72 18.39 3.00
CA TYR A 309 16.27 19.79 2.98
C TYR A 309 16.28 20.39 1.55
N ARG A 310 17.15 19.91 0.66
CA ARG A 310 17.15 20.30 -0.76
C ARG A 310 15.97 19.75 -1.56
N THR A 311 15.25 18.76 -1.03
CA THR A 311 14.06 18.21 -1.67
C THR A 311 12.82 19.09 -1.45
N HIS A 312 12.89 20.06 -0.53
CA HIS A 312 11.85 21.05 -0.39
C HIS A 312 11.86 21.98 -1.59
N LEU A 313 10.78 21.92 -2.35
CA LEU A 313 10.64 22.59 -3.63
C LEU A 313 10.78 24.09 -3.48
N ASN A 314 11.79 24.67 -4.10
CA ASN A 314 11.94 26.10 -4.20
C ASN A 314 10.78 26.68 -5.04
N ARG A 315 10.47 27.97 -4.80
CA ARG A 315 9.43 28.75 -5.52
C ARG A 315 9.73 28.95 -7.03
N THR A 316 10.62 28.17 -7.61
CA THR A 316 11.06 28.25 -9.01
C THR A 316 11.17 26.86 -9.62
N GLY A 317 10.83 26.72 -10.91
CA GLY A 317 10.97 25.46 -11.65
C GLY A 317 9.64 24.77 -11.98
N ILE A 318 9.73 23.54 -12.51
CA ILE A 318 8.60 22.75 -13.01
C ILE A 318 7.51 22.54 -11.92
N PHE A 319 7.92 22.36 -10.68
CA PHE A 319 7.00 22.15 -9.56
C PHE A 319 6.20 23.42 -9.22
N PHE A 320 6.83 24.58 -9.27
CA PHE A 320 6.14 25.85 -9.08
C PHE A 320 5.15 26.11 -10.23
N TRP A 321 5.53 25.77 -11.46
CA TRP A 321 4.65 25.85 -12.62
C TRP A 321 3.46 24.91 -12.47
N LEU A 322 3.67 23.63 -12.07
CA LEU A 322 2.60 22.69 -11.78
C LEU A 322 1.69 23.21 -10.67
N GLN A 323 2.24 23.70 -9.57
CA GLN A 323 1.47 24.27 -8.46
C GLN A 323 0.59 25.43 -8.92
N LYS A 324 1.15 26.37 -9.70
CA LYS A 324 0.40 27.50 -10.26
C LYS A 324 -0.70 27.09 -11.24
N LYS A 325 -0.54 25.97 -11.93
CA LYS A 325 -1.53 25.44 -12.87
C LYS A 325 -2.64 24.64 -12.17
N MET A 326 -2.37 24.10 -11.00
CA MET A 326 -3.31 23.29 -10.20
C MET A 326 -4.12 24.13 -9.21
N ASP A 327 -3.61 25.29 -8.78
CA ASP A 327 -4.30 26.29 -7.97
C ASP A 327 -5.12 27.25 -8.82
#